data_51c82ece3e3ad79c74834c7f9f353d15
#
_entry.id   51c82ece3e3ad79c74834c7f9f353d15
#
_cell.length_a   1.000
_cell.length_b   1.000
_cell.length_c   1.000
_cell.angle_alpha   90.00
_cell.angle_beta   90.00
_cell.angle_gamma   90.00
#
_symmetry.space_group_name_H-M   'P 1'
#
loop_
_entity.id
_entity.type
_entity.pdbx_description
1 polymer ?
#
loop_
_entity_poly.entity_id
_entity_poly.type
_entity_poly.pdbx_seq_one_letter_code
_entity_poly.pdbx_strand_id
1 'polypeptide(L)'
;MTRHPGDTAHLIALAGLRPGAKVLDLGAGDGDGVRLLRSLGFDAIGIDRKAAPDVEAGDLLQTGFADASFDAVMSECAFFVSGNVPGALRESARLLKQGGALLLADVFFEDPASLLEAAGLRLVVKEDWTSAWREYYLRSIWEGTAEPCPGAKGKSQYWMLIGRKD
;
A
#
# COMPACT_ATOMS: atom_id res chain seq x y z
N MET A 1 8.02 3.93 14.79
CA MET A 1 8.20 2.49 14.61
C MET A 1 7.85 2.14 13.17
N THR A 2 8.82 1.76 12.38
CA THR A 2 8.57 1.32 11.00
C THR A 2 7.85 -0.03 11.03
N ARG A 3 6.63 -0.07 10.53
CA ARG A 3 5.77 -1.27 10.58
C ARG A 3 6.08 -2.30 9.49
N HIS A 4 7.01 -1.99 8.60
CA HIS A 4 7.33 -2.84 7.46
C HIS A 4 8.80 -2.68 7.06
N PRO A 5 9.34 -3.67 6.38
CA PRO A 5 10.75 -3.72 5.98
C PRO A 5 11.07 -2.73 4.86
N GLY A 6 10.04 -2.19 4.22
CA GLY A 6 10.19 -1.28 3.11
C GLY A 6 10.40 0.16 3.56
N ASP A 7 11.00 0.93 2.69
CA ASP A 7 11.17 2.37 2.85
C ASP A 7 9.99 3.08 2.17
N THR A 8 9.08 3.66 2.97
CA THR A 8 7.92 4.39 2.46
C THR A 8 8.33 5.55 1.55
N ALA A 9 9.40 6.25 1.88
CA ALA A 9 9.93 7.33 1.04
C ALA A 9 10.41 6.79 -0.31
N HIS A 10 11.04 5.61 -0.34
CA HIS A 10 11.44 4.95 -1.58
C HIS A 10 10.24 4.56 -2.44
N LEU A 11 9.20 3.98 -1.83
CA LEU A 11 7.96 3.65 -2.52
C LEU A 11 7.32 4.88 -3.18
N ILE A 12 7.26 5.98 -2.44
CA ILE A 12 6.74 7.25 -2.96
C ILE A 12 7.59 7.76 -4.13
N ALA A 13 8.91 7.70 -4.00
CA ALA A 13 9.84 8.16 -5.05
C ALA A 13 9.70 7.35 -6.35
N LEU A 14 9.47 6.03 -6.26
CA LEU A 14 9.27 5.16 -7.41
C LEU A 14 8.07 5.57 -8.28
N ALA A 15 7.06 6.18 -7.69
CA ALA A 15 5.84 6.55 -8.41
C ALA A 15 5.99 7.80 -9.28
N GLY A 16 6.96 8.66 -9.01
CA GLY A 16 7.19 9.89 -9.76
C GLY A 16 5.97 10.82 -9.76
N LEU A 17 5.31 10.98 -8.63
CA LEU A 17 4.10 11.79 -8.51
C LEU A 17 4.39 13.27 -8.75
N ARG A 18 3.43 13.96 -9.37
CA ARG A 18 3.50 15.43 -9.54
C ARG A 18 3.35 16.13 -8.19
N PRO A 19 4.03 17.27 -7.97
CA PRO A 19 3.83 18.09 -6.77
C PRO A 19 2.35 18.41 -6.56
N GLY A 20 1.89 18.29 -5.31
CA GLY A 20 0.49 18.56 -4.95
C GLY A 20 -0.50 17.45 -5.32
N ALA A 21 -0.06 16.30 -5.83
CA ALA A 21 -0.93 15.19 -6.16
C ALA A 21 -1.79 14.79 -4.95
N LYS A 22 -3.05 14.46 -5.22
CA LYS A 22 -3.99 13.97 -4.20
C LYS A 22 -3.80 12.48 -3.99
N VAL A 23 -3.41 12.10 -2.79
CA VAL A 23 -3.04 10.72 -2.44
C VAL A 23 -3.91 10.19 -1.30
N LEU A 24 -4.43 8.99 -1.46
CA LEU A 24 -5.14 8.26 -0.41
C LEU A 24 -4.25 7.13 0.10
N ASP A 25 -4.01 7.09 1.42
CA ASP A 25 -3.34 5.99 2.10
C ASP A 25 -4.37 5.01 2.66
N LEU A 26 -4.46 3.83 2.05
CA LEU A 26 -5.37 2.75 2.43
C LEU A 26 -4.72 1.84 3.46
N GLY A 27 -5.33 1.74 4.64
CA GLY A 27 -4.74 1.03 5.76
C GLY A 27 -3.63 1.84 6.42
N ALA A 28 -3.90 3.12 6.66
CA ALA A 28 -2.90 4.12 7.06
C ALA A 28 -2.36 3.93 8.50
N GLY A 29 -2.94 3.03 9.28
CA GLY A 29 -2.49 2.72 10.63
C GLY A 29 -2.47 3.95 11.54
N ASP A 30 -1.31 4.30 12.03
CA ASP A 30 -1.10 5.46 12.92
C ASP A 30 -0.91 6.80 12.18
N GLY A 31 -0.91 6.77 10.84
CA GLY A 31 -0.83 7.96 10.00
C GLY A 31 0.59 8.42 9.63
N ASP A 32 1.62 7.64 9.92
CA ASP A 32 3.00 8.00 9.58
C ASP A 32 3.18 8.22 8.06
N GLY A 33 2.57 7.36 7.23
CA GLY A 33 2.61 7.50 5.78
C GLY A 33 1.91 8.78 5.30
N VAL A 34 0.79 9.12 5.90
CA VAL A 34 0.03 10.36 5.59
C VAL A 34 0.87 11.60 5.91
N ARG A 35 1.49 11.61 7.08
CA ARG A 35 2.35 12.73 7.51
C ARG A 35 3.59 12.87 6.61
N LEU A 36 4.19 11.74 6.22
CA LEU A 36 5.31 11.75 5.28
C LEU A 36 4.89 12.32 3.91
N LEU A 37 3.77 11.85 3.35
CA LEU A 37 3.24 12.37 2.09
C LEU A 37 3.01 13.87 2.16
N ARG A 38 2.39 14.37 3.23
CA ARG A 38 2.17 15.81 3.44
C ARG A 38 3.47 16.60 3.55
N SER A 39 4.47 16.04 4.25
CA SER A 39 5.79 16.68 4.37
C SER A 39 6.52 16.79 3.03
N LEU A 40 6.21 15.92 2.08
CA LEU A 40 6.74 15.93 0.72
C LEU A 40 5.93 16.81 -0.25
N GLY A 41 4.89 17.49 0.25
CA GLY A 41 4.07 18.44 -0.53
C GLY A 41 2.87 17.83 -1.22
N PHE A 42 2.46 16.61 -0.89
CA PHE A 42 1.25 15.98 -1.43
C PHE A 42 0.01 16.31 -0.58
N ASP A 43 -1.15 16.32 -1.23
CA ASP A 43 -2.45 16.41 -0.57
C ASP A 43 -2.90 15.00 -0.17
N ALA A 44 -2.59 14.61 1.06
CA ALA A 44 -2.80 13.24 1.52
C ALA A 44 -3.90 13.12 2.57
N ILE A 45 -4.71 12.09 2.42
CA ILE A 45 -5.66 11.59 3.43
C ILE A 45 -5.38 10.11 3.68
N GLY A 46 -5.68 9.63 4.89
CA GLY A 46 -5.57 8.22 5.25
C GLY A 46 -6.86 7.68 5.81
N ILE A 47 -7.14 6.42 5.53
CA ILE A 47 -8.20 5.66 6.17
C ILE A 47 -7.65 4.35 6.74
N ASP A 48 -8.24 3.94 7.85
CA ASP A 48 -7.99 2.65 8.47
C ASP A 48 -9.26 2.17 9.17
N ARG A 49 -9.36 0.90 9.53
CA ARG A 49 -10.50 0.40 10.31
C ARG A 49 -10.66 1.14 11.62
N LYS A 50 -9.56 1.57 12.21
CA LYS A 50 -9.52 2.35 13.45
C LYS A 50 -8.99 3.75 13.15
N ALA A 51 -9.77 4.75 13.53
CA ALA A 51 -9.35 6.15 13.43
C ALA A 51 -8.10 6.41 14.30
N ALA A 52 -7.24 7.30 13.82
CA ALA A 52 -6.06 7.80 14.51
C ALA A 52 -5.89 9.29 14.15
N PRO A 53 -4.97 10.03 14.77
CA PRO A 53 -4.63 11.37 14.29
C PRO A 53 -4.22 11.31 12.82
N ASP A 54 -4.81 12.20 12.00
CA ASP A 54 -4.63 12.25 10.54
C ASP A 54 -5.18 11.03 9.75
N VAL A 55 -5.92 10.12 10.42
CA VAL A 55 -6.50 8.92 9.79
C VAL A 55 -7.98 8.82 10.15
N GLU A 56 -8.83 8.75 9.14
CA GLU A 56 -10.27 8.55 9.31
C GLU A 56 -10.61 7.05 9.39
N ALA A 57 -11.69 6.72 10.10
CA ALA A 57 -12.20 5.36 10.11
C ALA A 57 -12.85 5.04 8.76
N GLY A 58 -12.53 3.87 8.18
CA GLY A 58 -13.10 3.44 6.91
C GLY A 58 -12.69 2.04 6.53
N ASP A 59 -13.34 1.52 5.51
CA ASP A 59 -13.05 0.19 4.95
C ASP A 59 -12.34 0.34 3.61
N LEU A 60 -11.13 -0.20 3.50
CA LEU A 60 -10.35 -0.14 2.26
C LEU A 60 -10.98 -0.92 1.09
N LEU A 61 -11.91 -1.82 1.37
CA LEU A 61 -12.65 -2.56 0.33
C LEU A 61 -13.86 -1.78 -0.19
N GLN A 62 -14.34 -0.80 0.56
CA GLN A 62 -15.51 0.02 0.24
C GLN A 62 -15.36 1.39 0.90
N THR A 63 -14.54 2.23 0.31
CA THR A 63 -14.13 3.50 0.93
C THR A 63 -15.21 4.57 0.96
N GLY A 64 -16.17 4.51 0.04
CA GLY A 64 -17.21 5.54 -0.11
C GLY A 64 -16.79 6.79 -0.87
N PHE A 65 -15.52 6.93 -1.24
CA PHE A 65 -15.07 8.03 -2.11
C PHE A 65 -15.57 7.85 -3.54
N ALA A 66 -15.72 8.97 -4.25
CA ALA A 66 -16.15 8.96 -5.65
C ALA A 66 -15.11 8.29 -6.57
N ASP A 67 -15.59 7.76 -7.69
CA ASP A 67 -14.73 7.24 -8.75
C ASP A 67 -13.76 8.32 -9.24
N ALA A 68 -12.55 7.92 -9.62
CA ALA A 68 -11.55 8.80 -10.21
C ALA A 68 -11.30 10.09 -9.41
N SER A 69 -11.22 9.97 -8.09
CA SER A 69 -11.05 11.11 -7.17
C SER A 69 -9.62 11.33 -6.68
N PHE A 70 -8.72 10.38 -6.94
CA PHE A 70 -7.33 10.46 -6.48
C PHE A 70 -6.32 10.33 -7.62
N ASP A 71 -5.21 11.08 -7.50
CA ASP A 71 -4.06 10.95 -8.41
C ASP A 71 -3.24 9.71 -8.08
N ALA A 72 -3.22 9.32 -6.81
CA ALA A 72 -2.54 8.12 -6.35
C ALA A 72 -3.25 7.48 -5.16
N VAL A 73 -3.10 6.18 -5.04
CA VAL A 73 -3.48 5.37 -3.88
C VAL A 73 -2.23 4.67 -3.39
N MET A 74 -1.95 4.76 -2.11
CA MET A 74 -0.83 4.09 -1.46
C MET A 74 -1.35 3.08 -0.45
N SER A 75 -0.69 1.93 -0.34
CA SER A 75 -0.95 0.99 0.74
C SER A 75 0.30 0.18 1.08
N GLU A 76 0.49 -0.05 2.36
CA GLU A 76 1.60 -0.84 2.88
C GLU A 76 1.07 -1.86 3.88
N CYS A 77 1.25 -3.16 3.57
CA CYS A 77 0.88 -4.30 4.42
C CYS A 77 -0.61 -4.36 4.85
N ALA A 78 -1.51 -3.75 4.09
CA ALA A 78 -2.92 -3.72 4.44
C ALA A 78 -3.82 -4.59 3.55
N PHE A 79 -3.47 -4.78 2.29
CA PHE A 79 -4.28 -5.56 1.35
C PHE A 79 -4.30 -7.03 1.73
N PHE A 80 -3.15 -7.61 2.04
CA PHE A 80 -3.07 -8.99 2.50
C PHE A 80 -3.88 -9.21 3.79
N VAL A 81 -3.73 -8.30 4.76
CA VAL A 81 -4.44 -8.36 6.05
C VAL A 81 -5.96 -8.24 5.88
N SER A 82 -6.43 -7.56 4.85
CA SER A 82 -7.86 -7.45 4.54
C SER A 82 -8.52 -8.80 4.21
N GLY A 83 -7.71 -9.78 3.80
CA GLY A 83 -8.20 -11.08 3.32
C GLY A 83 -8.80 -11.06 1.92
N ASN A 84 -8.77 -9.93 1.22
CA ASN A 84 -9.35 -9.77 -0.12
C ASN A 84 -8.50 -8.84 -0.98
N VAL A 85 -7.32 -9.30 -1.39
CA VAL A 85 -6.40 -8.54 -2.25
C VAL A 85 -7.05 -8.14 -3.59
N PRO A 86 -7.77 -9.04 -4.31
CA PRO A 86 -8.46 -8.64 -5.53
C PRO A 86 -9.47 -7.52 -5.31
N GLY A 87 -10.24 -7.55 -4.23
CA GLY A 87 -11.20 -6.51 -3.87
C GLY A 87 -10.51 -5.16 -3.59
N ALA A 88 -9.42 -5.19 -2.83
CA ALA A 88 -8.63 -4.00 -2.53
C ALA A 88 -8.03 -3.37 -3.80
N LEU A 89 -7.54 -4.19 -4.72
CA LEU A 89 -7.03 -3.72 -6.01
C LEU A 89 -8.13 -3.10 -6.88
N ARG A 90 -9.32 -3.70 -6.94
CA ARG A 90 -10.47 -3.15 -7.68
C ARG A 90 -10.92 -1.81 -7.10
N GLU A 91 -11.01 -1.69 -5.79
CA GLU A 91 -11.36 -0.42 -5.13
C GLU A 91 -10.31 0.64 -5.42
N SER A 92 -9.03 0.31 -5.34
CA SER A 92 -7.94 1.22 -5.70
C SER A 92 -8.04 1.69 -7.15
N ALA A 93 -8.29 0.78 -8.09
CA ALA A 93 -8.47 1.12 -9.50
C ALA A 93 -9.67 2.04 -9.73
N ARG A 94 -10.78 1.80 -9.03
CA ARG A 94 -11.97 2.66 -9.08
C ARG A 94 -11.67 4.09 -8.65
N LEU A 95 -10.93 4.23 -7.55
CA LEU A 95 -10.58 5.51 -6.95
C LEU A 95 -9.60 6.32 -7.77
N LEU A 96 -8.76 5.66 -8.56
CA LEU A 96 -7.73 6.32 -9.37
C LEU A 96 -8.32 7.01 -10.59
N LYS A 97 -7.84 8.23 -10.84
CA LYS A 97 -8.01 8.90 -12.13
C LYS A 97 -7.25 8.14 -13.22
N GLN A 98 -7.60 8.36 -14.50
CA GLN A 98 -6.78 7.88 -15.61
C GLN A 98 -5.34 8.39 -15.49
N GLY A 99 -4.38 7.52 -15.71
CA GLY A 99 -2.96 7.82 -15.50
C GLY A 99 -2.52 7.82 -14.03
N GLY A 100 -3.45 7.61 -13.11
CA GLY A 100 -3.17 7.56 -11.67
C GLY A 100 -2.33 6.35 -11.28
N ALA A 101 -1.65 6.45 -10.15
CA ALA A 101 -0.71 5.45 -9.67
C ALA A 101 -1.19 4.73 -8.41
N LEU A 102 -1.04 3.40 -8.40
CA LEU A 102 -1.07 2.60 -7.19
C LEU A 102 0.36 2.39 -6.69
N LEU A 103 0.63 2.78 -5.44
CA LEU A 103 1.87 2.55 -4.73
C LEU A 103 1.60 1.45 -3.70
N LEU A 104 2.15 0.26 -3.91
CA LEU A 104 1.81 -0.90 -3.08
C LEU A 104 3.06 -1.63 -2.61
N ALA A 105 3.16 -1.85 -1.30
CA ALA A 105 4.13 -2.75 -0.69
C ALA A 105 3.39 -3.77 0.16
N ASP A 106 3.42 -5.04 -0.23
CA ASP A 106 2.61 -6.07 0.44
C ASP A 106 3.14 -7.49 0.18
N VAL A 107 2.50 -8.43 0.86
CA VAL A 107 2.76 -9.87 0.77
C VAL A 107 1.91 -10.49 -0.32
N PHE A 108 2.53 -11.31 -1.16
CA PHE A 108 1.86 -12.03 -2.25
C PHE A 108 2.22 -13.52 -2.24
N PHE A 109 1.26 -14.36 -2.58
CA PHE A 109 1.42 -15.81 -2.77
C PHE A 109 1.38 -16.20 -4.24
N GLU A 110 1.05 -15.26 -5.10
CA GLU A 110 0.96 -15.43 -6.56
C GLU A 110 1.56 -14.21 -7.27
N ASP A 111 1.69 -14.28 -8.58
CA ASP A 111 2.26 -13.18 -9.36
C ASP A 111 1.39 -11.91 -9.23
N PRO A 112 1.92 -10.83 -8.66
CA PRO A 112 1.18 -9.58 -8.52
C PRO A 112 0.80 -8.94 -9.87
N ALA A 113 1.55 -9.19 -10.93
CA ALA A 113 1.23 -8.65 -12.26
C ALA A 113 -0.15 -9.10 -12.75
N SER A 114 -0.46 -10.38 -12.61
CA SER A 114 -1.77 -10.93 -12.98
C SER A 114 -2.91 -10.36 -12.14
N LEU A 115 -2.66 -10.14 -10.84
CA LEU A 115 -3.64 -9.54 -9.94
C LEU A 115 -3.95 -8.08 -10.30
N LEU A 116 -2.91 -7.31 -10.61
CA LEU A 116 -3.07 -5.91 -11.04
C LEU A 116 -3.84 -5.84 -12.37
N GLU A 117 -3.45 -6.64 -13.34
CA GLU A 117 -4.10 -6.69 -14.66
C GLU A 117 -5.59 -7.02 -14.54
N ALA A 118 -5.95 -7.99 -13.72
CA ALA A 118 -7.34 -8.34 -13.45
C ALA A 118 -8.16 -7.19 -12.82
N ALA A 119 -7.50 -6.27 -12.14
CA ALA A 119 -8.13 -5.07 -11.57
C ALA A 119 -8.12 -3.86 -12.52
N GLY A 120 -7.56 -4.00 -13.73
CA GLY A 120 -7.45 -2.90 -14.70
C GLY A 120 -6.24 -2.00 -14.47
N LEU A 121 -5.21 -2.49 -13.81
CA LEU A 121 -3.97 -1.77 -13.54
C LEU A 121 -2.81 -2.43 -14.28
N ARG A 122 -1.93 -1.60 -14.84
CA ARG A 122 -0.70 -2.06 -15.49
C ARG A 122 0.48 -1.93 -14.53
N LEU A 123 1.18 -3.05 -14.29
CA LEU A 123 2.40 -3.05 -13.48
C LEU A 123 3.53 -2.34 -14.22
N VAL A 124 4.11 -1.30 -13.61
CA VAL A 124 5.21 -0.51 -14.21
C VAL A 124 6.53 -0.62 -13.45
N VAL A 125 6.47 -0.86 -12.14
CA VAL A 125 7.66 -1.08 -11.31
C VAL A 125 7.39 -2.27 -10.40
N LYS A 126 8.38 -3.16 -10.27
CA LYS A 126 8.32 -4.30 -9.38
C LYS A 126 9.71 -4.53 -8.76
N GLU A 127 9.79 -4.40 -7.45
CA GLU A 127 11.01 -4.67 -6.69
C GLU A 127 10.77 -5.77 -5.68
N ASP A 128 11.68 -6.74 -5.62
CA ASP A 128 11.63 -7.84 -4.65
C ASP A 128 12.27 -7.40 -3.32
N TRP A 129 11.43 -7.29 -2.31
CA TRP A 129 11.83 -6.95 -0.94
C TRP A 129 11.69 -8.14 0.02
N THR A 130 11.55 -9.34 -0.51
CA THR A 130 11.29 -10.56 0.28
C THR A 130 12.37 -10.82 1.32
N SER A 131 13.65 -10.69 0.98
CA SER A 131 14.75 -10.91 1.93
C SER A 131 14.75 -9.86 3.05
N ALA A 132 14.56 -8.58 2.72
CA ALA A 132 14.48 -7.51 3.71
C ALA A 132 13.27 -7.69 4.65
N TRP A 133 12.13 -8.09 4.09
CA TRP A 133 10.91 -8.37 4.84
C TRP A 133 11.08 -9.56 5.80
N ARG A 134 11.69 -10.64 5.36
CA ARG A 134 11.97 -11.80 6.21
C ARG A 134 12.93 -11.46 7.35
N GLU A 135 13.98 -10.70 7.06
CA GLU A 135 14.94 -10.23 8.07
C GLU A 135 14.25 -9.34 9.10
N TYR A 136 13.41 -8.40 8.66
CA TYR A 136 12.62 -7.53 9.52
C TYR A 136 11.73 -8.35 10.47
N TYR A 137 11.04 -9.37 9.95
CA TYR A 137 10.17 -10.22 10.75
C TYR A 137 10.94 -11.06 11.75
N LEU A 138 12.04 -11.66 11.35
CA LEU A 138 12.89 -12.45 12.25
C LEU A 138 13.41 -11.59 13.39
N ARG A 139 13.86 -10.37 13.10
CA ARG A 139 14.31 -9.41 14.10
C ARG A 139 13.17 -9.02 15.05
N SER A 140 12.01 -8.72 14.52
CA SER A 140 10.84 -8.32 15.29
C SER A 140 10.34 -9.44 16.21
N ILE A 141 10.39 -10.69 15.76
CA ILE A 141 10.07 -11.87 16.60
C ILE A 141 11.10 -12.00 17.71
N TRP A 142 12.37 -11.84 17.39
CA TRP A 142 13.47 -11.93 18.37
C TRP A 142 13.36 -10.84 19.43
N GLU A 143 12.98 -9.63 19.05
CA GLU A 143 12.79 -8.50 19.95
C GLU A 143 11.43 -8.52 20.68
N GLY A 144 10.54 -9.47 20.36
CA GLY A 144 9.20 -9.58 20.93
C GLY A 144 8.25 -8.44 20.54
N THR A 145 8.53 -7.75 19.43
CA THR A 145 7.79 -6.56 18.98
C THR A 145 6.81 -6.84 17.85
N ALA A 146 6.89 -8.00 17.21
CA ALA A 146 6.00 -8.36 16.11
C ALA A 146 5.02 -9.46 16.48
N GLU A 147 3.79 -9.30 16.05
CA GLU A 147 2.88 -10.43 15.89
C GLU A 147 3.32 -11.26 14.69
N PRO A 148 3.18 -12.60 14.75
CA PRO A 148 3.53 -13.43 13.62
C PRO A 148 2.69 -13.05 12.40
N CYS A 149 3.32 -12.61 11.32
CA CYS A 149 2.62 -12.45 10.05
C CYS A 149 2.30 -13.84 9.50
N PRO A 150 1.04 -14.15 9.24
CA PRO A 150 0.65 -15.45 8.69
C PRO A 150 1.37 -15.80 7.38
N GLY A 151 1.81 -14.79 6.64
CA GLY A 151 2.54 -14.95 5.38
C GLY A 151 4.04 -15.22 5.51
N ALA A 152 4.61 -15.18 6.72
CA ALA A 152 6.05 -15.37 6.90
C ALA A 152 6.52 -16.81 6.70
N LYS A 153 5.60 -17.76 6.58
CA LYS A 153 5.89 -19.18 6.34
C LYS A 153 5.56 -19.56 4.90
N GLY A 154 6.54 -20.14 4.19
CA GLY A 154 6.32 -20.78 2.90
C GLY A 154 6.69 -19.92 1.68
N LYS A 155 5.87 -19.98 0.63
CA LYS A 155 6.13 -19.39 -0.70
C LYS A 155 5.74 -17.91 -0.81
N SER A 156 5.48 -17.23 0.29
CA SER A 156 5.13 -15.81 0.28
C SER A 156 6.32 -14.95 -0.13
N GLN A 157 6.03 -13.94 -0.91
CA GLN A 157 6.97 -12.92 -1.36
C GLN A 157 6.47 -11.54 -0.94
N TYR A 158 7.40 -10.64 -0.69
CA TYR A 158 7.11 -9.25 -0.41
C TYR A 158 7.58 -8.39 -1.59
N TRP A 159 6.65 -7.68 -2.21
CA TRP A 159 6.90 -6.86 -3.38
C TRP A 159 6.59 -5.40 -3.11
N MET A 160 7.43 -4.54 -3.65
CA MET A 160 7.17 -3.11 -3.77
C MET A 160 6.81 -2.83 -5.23
N LEU A 161 5.62 -2.29 -5.47
CA LEU A 161 5.02 -2.20 -6.78
C LEU A 161 4.53 -0.80 -7.09
N ILE A 162 4.63 -0.40 -8.35
CA ILE A 162 3.87 0.72 -8.90
C ILE A 162 2.98 0.18 -10.02
N GLY A 163 1.67 0.40 -9.90
CA GLY A 163 0.68 0.15 -10.94
C GLY A 163 0.17 1.47 -11.53
N ARG A 164 -0.28 1.44 -12.77
CA ARG A 164 -0.89 2.61 -13.44
C ARG A 164 -2.27 2.23 -13.98
N LYS A 165 -3.20 3.15 -13.83
CA LYS A 165 -4.50 3.07 -14.48
C LYS A 165 -4.41 3.74 -15.84
N ASP A 166 -4.60 2.96 -16.89
CA ASP A 166 -4.60 3.46 -18.27
C ASP A 166 -5.95 4.06 -18.66
#